data_4fcea0bf5db93b12020ef90df2b53b9c
#
_entry.id   4fcea0bf5db93b12020ef90df2b53b9c
#
_cell.length_a   1.000
_cell.length_b   1.000
_cell.length_c   1.000
_cell.angle_alpha   90.00
_cell.angle_beta   90.00
_cell.angle_gamma   90.00
#
_symmetry.space_group_name_H-M   'P 1'
#
loop_
_entity.id
_entity.type
_entity.pdbx_description
1 polymer ?
#
loop_
_entity_poly.entity_id
_entity_poly.type
_entity_poly.pdbx_seq_one_letter_code
_entity_poly.pdbx_strand_id
1 'polypeptide(L)'
;MKPWKAVLLILIALAVAAAGYGLILVRRGFSALATPSAVEELAATTARKLAVPSGYRQLRNPLQPSTENIRGGMEHASYHCSECHSNDGGGQTVFGRGLYPKPPDLRAAGTQNKSDGELYYTIENGVRLSGMPAFHGTHTVPQTWRLVLFIRHLPQITPEELNEMKGWDPKNEADPAHF
;
A
#
# COMPACT_ATOMS: atom_id res chain seq x y z
N MET A 1 -25.09 -43.25 13.59
CA MET A 1 -23.63 -43.05 13.40
C MET A 1 -23.09 -42.39 14.66
N LYS A 2 -21.96 -42.86 15.24
CA LYS A 2 -21.40 -42.21 16.44
C LYS A 2 -20.97 -40.77 16.08
N PRO A 3 -21.24 -39.75 16.94
CA PRO A 3 -21.04 -38.35 16.59
C PRO A 3 -19.60 -38.03 16.14
N TRP A 4 -18.59 -38.70 16.70
CA TRP A 4 -17.20 -38.49 16.28
C TRP A 4 -16.93 -38.94 14.83
N LYS A 5 -17.64 -39.94 14.28
CA LYS A 5 -17.51 -40.37 12.89
C LYS A 5 -18.07 -39.30 11.93
N ALA A 6 -19.16 -38.63 12.32
CA ALA A 6 -19.72 -37.53 11.55
C ALA A 6 -18.74 -36.34 11.52
N VAL A 7 -18.15 -35.98 12.66
CA VAL A 7 -17.12 -34.92 12.74
C VAL A 7 -15.91 -35.27 11.86
N LEU A 8 -15.43 -36.52 11.95
CA LEU A 8 -14.29 -36.95 11.11
C LEU A 8 -14.60 -36.87 9.63
N LEU A 9 -15.77 -37.27 9.19
CA LEU A 9 -16.18 -37.17 7.77
C LEU A 9 -16.25 -35.70 7.29
N ILE A 10 -16.78 -34.82 8.13
CA ILE A 10 -16.81 -33.38 7.82
C ILE A 10 -15.37 -32.81 7.67
N LEU A 11 -14.48 -33.16 8.59
CA LEU A 11 -13.09 -32.71 8.52
C LEU A 11 -12.37 -33.22 7.27
N ILE A 12 -12.59 -34.49 6.91
CA ILE A 12 -12.06 -35.09 5.67
C ILE A 12 -12.60 -34.34 4.44
N ALA A 13 -13.91 -34.10 4.39
CA ALA A 13 -14.55 -33.40 3.29
C ALA A 13 -14.01 -31.97 3.15
N LEU A 14 -13.83 -31.26 4.26
CA LEU A 14 -13.21 -29.92 4.27
C LEU A 14 -11.75 -29.95 3.79
N ALA A 15 -10.98 -30.94 4.24
CA ALA A 15 -9.60 -31.11 3.80
C ALA A 15 -9.49 -31.39 2.28
N VAL A 16 -10.36 -32.27 1.76
CA VAL A 16 -10.42 -32.57 0.33
C VAL A 16 -10.84 -31.33 -0.48
N ALA A 17 -11.84 -30.59 0.00
CA ALA A 17 -12.28 -29.36 -0.64
C ALA A 17 -11.16 -28.29 -0.64
N ALA A 18 -10.45 -28.13 0.47
CA ALA A 18 -9.31 -27.22 0.57
C ALA A 18 -8.15 -27.62 -0.37
N ALA A 19 -7.83 -28.92 -0.43
CA ALA A 19 -6.80 -29.44 -1.33
C ALA A 19 -7.20 -29.26 -2.80
N GLY A 20 -8.45 -29.54 -3.15
CA GLY A 20 -8.99 -29.30 -4.49
C GLY A 20 -8.96 -27.83 -4.90
N TYR A 21 -9.35 -26.93 -4.01
CA TYR A 21 -9.26 -25.49 -4.22
C TYR A 21 -7.80 -25.04 -4.39
N GLY A 22 -6.90 -25.52 -3.54
CA GLY A 22 -5.46 -25.23 -3.66
C GLY A 22 -4.89 -25.68 -5.01
N LEU A 23 -5.29 -26.88 -5.48
CA LEU A 23 -4.86 -27.38 -6.79
C LEU A 23 -5.38 -26.51 -7.96
N ILE A 24 -6.62 -26.02 -7.86
CA ILE A 24 -7.21 -25.09 -8.84
C ILE A 24 -6.42 -23.78 -8.86
N LEU A 25 -6.08 -23.22 -7.69
CA LEU A 25 -5.28 -22.01 -7.61
C LEU A 25 -3.91 -22.19 -8.27
N VAL A 26 -3.21 -23.29 -7.94
CA VAL A 26 -1.90 -23.60 -8.55
C VAL A 26 -2.00 -23.75 -10.07
N ARG A 27 -3.03 -24.44 -10.56
CA ARG A 27 -3.24 -24.63 -12.02
C ARG A 27 -3.62 -23.35 -12.76
N ARG A 28 -4.26 -22.39 -12.10
CA ARG A 28 -4.56 -21.06 -12.66
C ARG A 28 -3.32 -20.18 -12.76
N GLY A 29 -2.24 -20.55 -12.08
CA GLY A 29 -1.00 -19.78 -11.96
C GLY A 29 -1.13 -18.60 -11.00
N PHE A 30 0.03 -18.04 -10.66
CA PHE A 30 0.14 -16.88 -9.75
C PHE A 30 0.51 -15.63 -10.56
N SER A 31 -0.32 -15.28 -11.54
CA SER A 31 -0.08 -14.10 -12.37
C SER A 31 -0.35 -12.81 -11.59
N ALA A 32 0.62 -11.90 -11.59
CA ALA A 32 0.43 -10.56 -11.04
C ALA A 32 -0.58 -9.69 -11.83
N LEU A 33 -0.98 -10.15 -13.05
CA LEU A 33 -2.01 -9.48 -13.84
C LEU A 33 -3.43 -9.84 -13.37
N ALA A 34 -3.59 -10.90 -12.57
CA ALA A 34 -4.88 -11.28 -12.05
C ALA A 34 -5.44 -10.20 -11.10
N THR A 35 -6.76 -10.12 -11.02
CA THR A 35 -7.45 -9.32 -9.99
C THR A 35 -7.71 -10.21 -8.77
N PRO A 36 -7.48 -9.70 -7.54
CA PRO A 36 -7.84 -10.43 -6.33
C PRO A 36 -9.33 -10.79 -6.31
N SER A 37 -9.65 -11.97 -5.81
CA SER A 37 -11.04 -12.29 -5.50
C SER A 37 -11.53 -11.46 -4.32
N ALA A 38 -12.86 -11.26 -4.20
CA ALA A 38 -13.43 -10.52 -3.07
C ALA A 38 -13.04 -11.10 -1.70
N VAL A 39 -12.86 -12.43 -1.62
CA VAL A 39 -12.42 -13.10 -0.38
C VAL A 39 -10.96 -12.78 -0.07
N GLU A 40 -10.08 -12.81 -1.06
CA GLU A 40 -8.67 -12.42 -0.90
C GLU A 40 -8.54 -10.96 -0.48
N GLU A 41 -9.28 -10.08 -1.13
CA GLU A 41 -9.29 -8.65 -0.81
C GLU A 41 -9.77 -8.40 0.62
N LEU A 42 -10.88 -9.03 1.02
CA LEU A 42 -11.40 -8.94 2.38
C LEU A 42 -10.40 -9.47 3.41
N ALA A 43 -9.83 -10.65 3.16
CA ALA A 43 -8.85 -11.26 4.06
C ALA A 43 -7.59 -10.40 4.19
N ALA A 44 -7.02 -9.95 3.06
CA ALA A 44 -5.81 -9.14 3.05
C ALA A 44 -6.03 -7.75 3.68
N THR A 45 -7.15 -7.08 3.41
CA THR A 45 -7.46 -5.78 4.01
C THR A 45 -7.71 -5.88 5.50
N THR A 46 -8.43 -6.93 5.95
CA THR A 46 -8.66 -7.20 7.37
C THR A 46 -7.35 -7.50 8.09
N ALA A 47 -6.53 -8.39 7.54
CA ALA A 47 -5.22 -8.73 8.12
C ALA A 47 -4.31 -7.50 8.24
N ARG A 48 -4.22 -6.68 7.19
CA ARG A 48 -3.44 -5.42 7.22
C ARG A 48 -3.95 -4.46 8.29
N LYS A 49 -5.27 -4.30 8.39
CA LYS A 49 -5.88 -3.43 9.42
C LYS A 49 -5.56 -3.92 10.82
N LEU A 50 -5.60 -5.22 11.07
CA LEU A 50 -5.28 -5.80 12.38
C LEU A 50 -3.78 -5.75 12.68
N ALA A 51 -2.93 -5.84 11.66
CA ALA A 51 -1.48 -5.87 11.81
C ALA A 51 -0.87 -4.51 12.25
N VAL A 52 -1.57 -3.38 12.06
CA VAL A 52 -1.08 -2.08 12.52
C VAL A 52 -1.18 -2.01 14.05
N PRO A 53 -0.06 -1.84 14.77
CA PRO A 53 -0.07 -1.74 16.23
C PRO A 53 -0.92 -0.55 16.72
N SER A 54 -1.61 -0.72 17.85
CA SER A 54 -2.52 0.30 18.37
C SER A 54 -1.85 1.65 18.65
N GLY A 55 -0.58 1.62 19.07
CA GLY A 55 0.21 2.84 19.28
C GLY A 55 0.35 3.69 18.00
N TYR A 56 0.54 3.06 16.85
CA TYR A 56 0.62 3.79 15.58
C TYR A 56 -0.71 4.41 15.18
N ARG A 57 -1.84 3.71 15.40
CA ARG A 57 -3.16 4.25 15.02
C ARG A 57 -3.51 5.56 15.71
N GLN A 58 -2.93 5.80 16.89
CA GLN A 58 -3.16 7.00 17.69
C GLN A 58 -2.22 8.15 17.32
N LEU A 59 -1.15 7.88 16.55
CA LEU A 59 -0.22 8.92 16.14
C LEU A 59 -0.93 9.94 15.26
N ARG A 60 -0.63 11.20 15.49
CA ARG A 60 -0.99 12.32 14.64
C ARG A 60 0.25 12.88 13.99
N ASN A 61 0.10 13.38 12.78
CA ASN A 61 1.23 14.02 12.11
C ASN A 61 1.72 15.21 12.93
N PRO A 62 3.00 15.24 13.34
CA PRO A 62 3.55 16.36 14.12
C PRO A 62 3.80 17.60 13.26
N LEU A 63 3.84 17.44 11.91
CA LEU A 63 4.07 18.53 11.00
C LEU A 63 2.76 19.21 10.61
N GLN A 64 2.78 20.55 10.51
CA GLN A 64 1.64 21.29 10.00
C GLN A 64 1.52 21.13 8.47
N PRO A 65 0.30 21.13 7.92
CA PRO A 65 0.07 21.04 6.48
C PRO A 65 0.38 22.38 5.77
N SER A 66 1.62 22.87 5.92
CA SER A 66 2.10 24.04 5.19
C SER A 66 2.44 23.69 3.74
N THR A 67 2.43 24.68 2.87
CA THR A 67 2.88 24.55 1.47
C THR A 67 4.27 23.93 1.38
N GLU A 68 5.20 24.34 2.24
CA GLU A 68 6.56 23.80 2.31
C GLU A 68 6.57 22.30 2.63
N ASN A 69 5.84 21.89 3.66
CA ASN A 69 5.81 20.47 4.06
C ASN A 69 5.10 19.59 3.04
N ILE A 70 4.02 20.08 2.43
CA ILE A 70 3.31 19.37 1.37
C ILE A 70 4.22 19.24 0.15
N ARG A 71 4.86 20.33 -0.28
CA ARG A 71 5.79 20.34 -1.42
C ARG A 71 6.99 19.41 -1.19
N GLY A 72 7.58 19.40 0.02
CA GLY A 72 8.64 18.46 0.36
C GLY A 72 8.16 16.98 0.33
N GLY A 73 6.89 16.72 0.64
CA GLY A 73 6.25 15.40 0.48
C GLY A 73 6.03 15.05 -1.00
N MET A 74 5.59 16.00 -1.83
CA MET A 74 5.43 15.85 -3.29
C MET A 74 6.76 15.50 -3.95
N GLU A 75 7.81 16.25 -3.64
CA GLU A 75 9.16 16.06 -4.17
C GLU A 75 9.66 14.65 -3.83
N HIS A 76 9.62 14.28 -2.55
CA HIS A 76 10.05 12.96 -2.08
C HIS A 76 9.21 11.82 -2.69
N ALA A 77 7.90 12.02 -2.86
CA ALA A 77 7.02 11.04 -3.51
C ALA A 77 7.34 10.88 -5.00
N SER A 78 7.73 11.96 -5.69
CA SER A 78 8.07 11.89 -7.11
C SER A 78 9.31 11.03 -7.37
N TYR A 79 10.26 10.99 -6.45
CA TYR A 79 11.48 10.19 -6.57
C TYR A 79 11.28 8.71 -6.20
N HIS A 80 10.49 8.41 -5.16
CA HIS A 80 10.48 7.08 -4.55
C HIS A 80 9.15 6.32 -4.70
N CYS A 81 8.04 7.03 -4.94
CA CYS A 81 6.71 6.43 -4.90
C CYS A 81 6.02 6.42 -6.27
N SER A 82 6.35 7.39 -7.14
CA SER A 82 5.66 7.64 -8.40
C SER A 82 5.73 6.47 -9.38
N GLU A 83 6.80 5.70 -9.37
CA GLU A 83 6.99 4.50 -10.20
C GLU A 83 5.82 3.50 -10.06
N CYS A 84 5.30 3.34 -8.85
CA CYS A 84 4.18 2.45 -8.57
C CYS A 84 2.86 3.21 -8.38
N HIS A 85 2.89 4.37 -7.67
CA HIS A 85 1.67 5.08 -7.28
C HIS A 85 1.27 6.19 -8.24
N SER A 86 2.11 6.58 -9.21
CA SER A 86 1.94 7.78 -10.04
C SER A 86 1.98 9.06 -9.19
N ASN A 87 2.35 10.19 -9.78
CA ASN A 87 2.35 11.49 -9.09
C ASN A 87 0.97 11.93 -8.62
N ASP A 88 -0.09 11.48 -9.30
CA ASP A 88 -1.48 11.75 -8.90
C ASP A 88 -2.03 10.77 -7.86
N GLY A 89 -1.23 9.80 -7.43
CA GLY A 89 -1.63 8.79 -6.45
C GLY A 89 -2.57 7.70 -7.00
N GLY A 90 -2.88 7.70 -8.30
CA GLY A 90 -3.86 6.78 -8.90
C GLY A 90 -3.35 5.36 -9.15
N GLY A 91 -2.04 5.11 -9.03
CA GLY A 91 -1.43 3.79 -9.23
C GLY A 91 -1.43 3.27 -10.67
N GLN A 92 -1.76 4.10 -11.67
CA GLN A 92 -1.89 3.71 -13.08
C GLN A 92 -0.57 3.80 -13.83
N THR A 93 0.49 3.23 -13.27
CA THR A 93 1.81 3.16 -13.90
C THR A 93 2.05 1.80 -14.57
N VAL A 94 3.12 1.67 -15.34
CA VAL A 94 3.55 0.39 -15.92
C VAL A 94 3.85 -0.62 -14.82
N PHE A 95 4.64 -0.20 -13.81
CA PHE A 95 4.96 -1.05 -12.66
C PHE A 95 3.74 -1.34 -11.80
N GLY A 96 2.95 -0.31 -11.46
CA GLY A 96 1.76 -0.46 -10.63
C GLY A 96 0.75 -1.48 -11.18
N ARG A 97 0.52 -1.45 -12.51
CA ARG A 97 -0.34 -2.44 -13.18
C ARG A 97 0.23 -3.86 -13.18
N GLY A 98 1.56 -3.99 -13.06
CA GLY A 98 2.24 -5.28 -12.98
C GLY A 98 2.33 -5.89 -11.57
N LEU A 99 1.91 -5.19 -10.52
CA LEU A 99 1.99 -5.67 -9.14
C LEU A 99 0.73 -6.45 -8.72
N TYR A 100 0.92 -7.36 -7.77
CA TYR A 100 -0.18 -8.06 -7.11
C TYR A 100 0.01 -8.02 -5.57
N PRO A 101 -0.95 -7.47 -4.81
CA PRO A 101 -2.06 -6.64 -5.31
C PRO A 101 -1.56 -5.35 -5.96
N LYS A 102 -2.39 -4.74 -6.79
CA LYS A 102 -2.09 -3.44 -7.40
C LYS A 102 -2.01 -2.33 -6.33
N PRO A 103 -1.21 -1.29 -6.55
CA PRO A 103 -1.21 -0.12 -5.68
C PRO A 103 -2.63 0.45 -5.56
N PRO A 104 -3.09 0.78 -4.36
CA PRO A 104 -4.40 1.41 -4.19
C PRO A 104 -4.37 2.83 -4.75
N ASP A 105 -5.53 3.34 -5.17
CA ASP A 105 -5.71 4.77 -5.39
C ASP A 105 -5.60 5.49 -4.03
N LEU A 106 -4.56 6.30 -3.90
CA LEU A 106 -4.27 6.99 -2.65
C LEU A 106 -5.27 8.12 -2.35
N ARG A 107 -6.02 8.57 -3.36
CA ARG A 107 -7.09 9.58 -3.24
C ARG A 107 -8.39 8.98 -2.72
N ALA A 108 -8.56 7.67 -2.88
CA ALA A 108 -9.80 6.98 -2.55
C ALA A 108 -10.02 6.85 -1.02
N ALA A 109 -11.28 6.73 -0.62
CA ALA A 109 -11.71 6.59 0.77
C ALA A 109 -10.99 5.45 1.51
N GLY A 110 -10.64 4.35 0.82
CA GLY A 110 -9.89 3.24 1.40
C GLY A 110 -8.50 3.62 1.94
N THR A 111 -7.89 4.68 1.40
CA THR A 111 -6.64 5.26 1.90
C THR A 111 -6.93 6.46 2.80
N GLN A 112 -7.80 7.37 2.37
CA GLN A 112 -8.06 8.63 3.07
C GLN A 112 -8.71 8.45 4.46
N ASN A 113 -9.45 7.36 4.68
CA ASN A 113 -10.06 7.04 5.98
C ASN A 113 -9.09 6.39 6.99
N LYS A 114 -7.85 6.09 6.61
CA LYS A 114 -6.83 5.62 7.56
C LYS A 114 -6.36 6.79 8.43
N SER A 115 -5.92 6.52 9.66
CA SER A 115 -5.25 7.55 10.46
C SER A 115 -3.88 7.91 9.87
N ASP A 116 -3.33 9.08 10.26
CA ASP A 116 -1.99 9.48 9.82
C ASP A 116 -0.92 8.48 10.28
N GLY A 117 -1.08 7.95 11.49
CA GLY A 117 -0.20 6.92 12.00
C GLY A 117 -0.31 5.59 11.28
N GLU A 118 -1.49 5.21 10.74
CA GLU A 118 -1.63 4.03 9.88
C GLU A 118 -0.93 4.22 8.54
N LEU A 119 -1.00 5.43 7.96
CA LEU A 119 -0.26 5.76 6.73
C LEU A 119 1.24 5.75 6.99
N TYR A 120 1.68 6.42 8.07
CA TYR A 120 3.07 6.43 8.50
C TYR A 120 3.61 5.01 8.69
N TYR A 121 2.90 4.16 9.45
CA TYR A 121 3.28 2.76 9.66
C TYR A 121 3.41 2.00 8.33
N THR A 122 2.48 2.23 7.41
CA THR A 122 2.47 1.54 6.10
C THR A 122 3.68 1.93 5.27
N ILE A 123 4.10 3.20 5.27
CA ILE A 123 5.31 3.66 4.57
C ILE A 123 6.56 3.06 5.21
N GLU A 124 6.70 3.20 6.53
CA GLU A 124 7.87 2.70 7.26
C GLU A 124 8.08 1.19 7.09
N ASN A 125 7.00 0.41 7.17
CA ASN A 125 7.10 -1.06 7.23
C ASN A 125 6.78 -1.77 5.92
N GLY A 126 6.32 -1.03 4.90
CA GLY A 126 5.85 -1.62 3.66
C GLY A 126 4.62 -2.51 3.84
N VAL A 127 4.30 -3.29 2.82
CA VAL A 127 3.17 -4.22 2.86
C VAL A 127 3.65 -5.61 2.44
N ARG A 128 3.71 -6.53 3.41
CA ARG A 128 4.12 -7.93 3.16
C ARG A 128 3.25 -8.57 2.08
N LEU A 129 3.86 -9.38 1.23
CA LEU A 129 3.25 -10.07 0.11
C LEU A 129 2.65 -9.11 -0.95
N SER A 130 3.23 -7.90 -1.05
CA SER A 130 2.96 -6.96 -2.11
C SER A 130 4.25 -6.36 -2.66
N GLY A 131 4.17 -5.55 -3.70
CA GLY A 131 5.33 -4.84 -4.24
C GLY A 131 5.75 -3.60 -3.44
N MET A 132 5.06 -3.23 -2.36
CA MET A 132 5.41 -2.05 -1.56
C MET A 132 6.53 -2.37 -0.56
N PRO A 133 7.75 -1.84 -0.75
CA PRO A 133 8.87 -2.05 0.17
C PRO A 133 8.67 -1.30 1.49
N ALA A 134 9.47 -1.65 2.49
CA ALA A 134 9.63 -0.88 3.71
C ALA A 134 10.66 0.24 3.48
N PHE A 135 10.37 1.44 3.99
CA PHE A 135 11.26 2.59 3.92
C PHE A 135 11.92 2.92 5.26
N HIS A 136 11.68 2.12 6.29
CA HIS A 136 12.32 2.29 7.58
C HIS A 136 13.85 2.26 7.45
N GLY A 137 14.51 3.28 7.97
CA GLY A 137 15.98 3.43 7.90
C GLY A 137 16.52 4.02 6.59
N THR A 138 15.69 4.16 5.55
CA THR A 138 16.05 4.89 4.32
C THR A 138 15.47 6.30 4.31
N HIS A 139 14.28 6.48 4.90
CA HIS A 139 13.69 7.79 5.12
C HIS A 139 13.95 8.29 6.54
N THR A 140 14.10 9.59 6.69
CA THR A 140 14.05 10.23 8.00
C THR A 140 12.59 10.36 8.47
N VAL A 141 12.39 10.43 9.79
CA VAL A 141 11.06 10.61 10.37
C VAL A 141 10.28 11.81 9.77
N PRO A 142 10.90 13.01 9.60
CA PRO A 142 10.22 14.12 8.93
C PRO A 142 9.84 13.85 7.48
N GLN A 143 10.68 13.16 6.68
CA GLN A 143 10.35 12.80 5.29
C GLN A 143 9.10 11.93 5.23
N THR A 144 9.01 10.89 6.06
CA THR A 144 7.83 10.04 6.12
C THR A 144 6.57 10.80 6.53
N TRP A 145 6.67 11.74 7.47
CA TRP A 145 5.53 12.59 7.86
C TRP A 145 5.11 13.58 6.76
N ARG A 146 6.06 14.11 5.97
CA ARG A 146 5.75 14.93 4.79
C ARG A 146 5.04 14.12 3.70
N LEU A 147 5.44 12.86 3.49
CA LEU A 147 4.71 11.94 2.60
C LEU A 147 3.26 11.73 3.06
N VAL A 148 3.01 11.60 4.37
CA VAL A 148 1.64 11.52 4.89
C VAL A 148 0.84 12.79 4.58
N LEU A 149 1.43 13.99 4.73
CA LEU A 149 0.77 15.26 4.34
C LEU A 149 0.47 15.31 2.85
N PHE A 150 1.40 14.87 2.00
CA PHE A 150 1.17 14.78 0.57
C PHE A 150 0.02 13.83 0.24
N ILE A 151 -0.01 12.63 0.84
CA ILE A 151 -1.12 11.67 0.63
C ILE A 151 -2.47 12.31 1.00
N ARG A 152 -2.53 13.10 2.08
CA ARG A 152 -3.73 13.86 2.47
C ARG A 152 -4.12 14.94 1.48
N HIS A 153 -3.13 15.52 0.81
CA HIS A 153 -3.32 16.57 -0.19
C HIS A 153 -3.77 16.03 -1.55
N LEU A 154 -3.46 14.78 -1.89
CA LEU A 154 -3.74 14.17 -3.19
C LEU A 154 -5.18 14.34 -3.72
N PRO A 155 -6.26 14.27 -2.90
CA PRO A 155 -7.62 14.52 -3.41
C PRO A 155 -7.84 15.95 -3.95
N GLN A 156 -6.95 16.88 -3.63
CA GLN A 156 -7.02 18.30 -3.99
C GLN A 156 -5.85 18.73 -4.88
N ILE A 157 -5.00 17.78 -5.31
CA ILE A 157 -3.81 18.08 -6.12
C ILE A 157 -4.20 18.81 -7.40
N THR A 158 -3.48 19.88 -7.71
CA THR A 158 -3.76 20.73 -8.88
C THR A 158 -2.98 20.26 -10.11
N PRO A 159 -3.42 20.64 -11.33
CA PRO A 159 -2.66 20.40 -12.55
C PRO A 159 -1.27 21.05 -12.53
N GLU A 160 -1.11 22.20 -11.87
CA GLU A 160 0.13 22.92 -11.71
C GLU A 160 1.11 22.13 -10.85
N GLU A 161 0.67 21.62 -9.71
CA GLU A 161 1.46 20.76 -8.82
C GLU A 161 1.88 19.48 -9.52
N LEU A 162 0.98 18.83 -10.25
CA LEU A 162 1.30 17.64 -11.04
C LEU A 162 2.34 17.93 -12.13
N ASN A 163 2.29 19.13 -12.73
CA ASN A 163 3.28 19.54 -13.72
C ASN A 163 4.63 19.84 -13.08
N GLU A 164 4.65 20.43 -11.88
CA GLU A 164 5.87 20.60 -11.08
C GLU A 164 6.51 19.24 -10.76
N MET A 165 5.73 18.26 -10.29
CA MET A 165 6.21 16.91 -9.97
C MET A 165 6.82 16.19 -11.18
N LYS A 166 6.36 16.45 -12.41
CA LYS A 166 6.95 15.89 -13.63
C LYS A 166 8.34 16.44 -13.92
N GLY A 167 8.63 17.64 -13.44
CA GLY A 167 9.95 18.29 -13.58
C GLY A 167 11.00 17.69 -12.63
N TRP A 168 10.59 16.99 -11.61
CA TRP A 168 11.46 16.28 -10.67
C TRP A 168 11.76 14.88 -11.21
N ASP A 169 12.81 14.77 -12.05
CA ASP A 169 13.25 13.49 -12.62
C ASP A 169 14.24 12.83 -11.65
N PRO A 170 14.00 11.58 -11.21
CA PRO A 170 14.96 10.82 -10.40
C PRO A 170 16.36 10.72 -11.03
N LYS A 171 16.46 10.81 -12.37
CA LYS A 171 17.74 10.79 -13.08
C LYS A 171 18.55 12.09 -12.92
N ASN A 172 17.90 13.16 -12.50
CA ASN A 172 18.55 14.44 -12.21
C ASN A 172 18.91 14.60 -10.72
N GLU A 173 18.63 13.59 -9.92
CA GLU A 173 18.94 13.56 -8.50
C GLU A 173 20.46 13.42 -8.30
N ALA A 174 21.16 14.55 -8.23
CA ALA A 174 22.60 14.59 -7.96
C ALA A 174 22.93 14.61 -6.46
N ASP A 175 21.92 14.57 -5.58
CA ASP A 175 22.11 14.69 -4.14
C ASP A 175 22.00 13.32 -3.42
N PRO A 176 23.14 12.80 -2.90
CA PRO A 176 23.14 11.54 -2.12
C PRO A 176 22.38 11.65 -0.78
N ALA A 177 21.86 12.81 -0.39
CA ALA A 177 21.08 12.99 0.83
C ALA A 177 19.63 12.50 0.70
N HIS A 178 19.21 12.01 -0.46
CA HIS A 178 17.87 11.49 -0.71
C HIS A 178 17.73 9.97 -0.48
N PHE A 179 18.83 9.28 -0.10
CA PHE A 179 18.83 7.86 0.29
C PHE A 179 18.99 7.69 1.79
#